data_b3e6e2f869246d7ba5fd3c390af76c5a
#
_entry.id   b3e6e2f869246d7ba5fd3c390af76c5a
#
_cell.length_a   1.000
_cell.length_b   1.000
_cell.length_c   1.000
_cell.angle_alpha   90.00
_cell.angle_beta   90.00
_cell.angle_gamma   90.00
#
_symmetry.space_group_name_H-M   'P 1'
#
loop_
_entity.id
_entity.type
_entity.pdbx_description
1 polymer ?
#
loop_
_entity_poly.entity_id
_entity_poly.type
_entity_poly.pdbx_seq_one_letter_code
_entity_poly.pdbx_strand_id
1 'polypeptide(L)'
;MKKNFVLRVKNLIEKYRTKNPFKICERAGIEIIFRDLGEIKGFHVRNAGVSLIIINSKLSELMIIIVLLHELGHAVLKHPNKDISFMKDNFFGFSNQLENEANLFLAEFLFNYVPLEDYFVGKEEEKALMRLAELKSRFGK
;
A
#
# COMPACT_ATOMS: atom_id res chain seq x y z
N MET A 1 5.35 -1.84 -21.36
CA MET A 1 4.09 -2.59 -21.23
C MET A 1 3.34 -2.14 -19.99
N LYS A 2 2.06 -1.93 -20.13
CA LYS A 2 1.22 -1.47 -19.03
C LYS A 2 0.87 -2.64 -18.12
N LYS A 3 1.03 -2.44 -16.81
CA LYS A 3 0.69 -3.47 -15.83
C LYS A 3 -0.82 -3.52 -15.61
N ASN A 4 -1.33 -4.72 -15.44
CA ASN A 4 -2.73 -4.94 -15.14
C ASN A 4 -2.93 -5.10 -13.63
N PHE A 5 -3.27 -4.02 -12.98
CA PHE A 5 -3.41 -4.02 -11.51
C PHE A 5 -4.65 -4.79 -11.05
N VAL A 6 -5.72 -4.78 -11.82
CA VAL A 6 -6.92 -5.56 -11.51
C VAL A 6 -6.54 -7.04 -11.39
N LEU A 7 -5.82 -7.55 -12.38
CA LEU A 7 -5.42 -8.95 -12.39
C LEU A 7 -4.38 -9.24 -11.30
N ARG A 8 -3.44 -8.32 -11.09
CA ARG A 8 -2.41 -8.51 -10.06
C ARG A 8 -3.00 -8.64 -8.67
N VAL A 9 -3.95 -7.76 -8.34
CA VAL A 9 -4.61 -7.81 -7.04
C VAL A 9 -5.44 -9.08 -6.91
N LYS A 10 -6.21 -9.40 -7.95
CA LYS A 10 -7.03 -10.62 -7.94
C LYS A 10 -6.18 -11.86 -7.73
N ASN A 11 -5.08 -11.99 -8.46
CA ASN A 11 -4.20 -13.15 -8.35
C ASN A 11 -3.56 -13.25 -6.97
N LEU A 12 -3.21 -12.11 -6.37
CA LEU A 12 -2.64 -12.09 -5.03
C LEU A 12 -3.63 -12.62 -4.00
N ILE A 13 -4.87 -12.15 -4.07
CA ILE A 13 -5.93 -12.59 -3.17
C ILE A 13 -6.21 -14.08 -3.34
N GLU A 14 -6.26 -14.55 -4.57
CA GLU A 14 -6.47 -15.97 -4.84
C GLU A 14 -5.32 -16.82 -4.36
N LYS A 15 -4.09 -16.35 -4.55
CA LYS A 15 -2.90 -17.08 -4.14
C LYS A 15 -2.88 -17.31 -2.63
N TYR A 16 -3.19 -16.28 -1.87
CA TYR A 16 -3.12 -16.35 -0.41
C TYR A 16 -4.48 -16.60 0.25
N ARG A 17 -5.54 -16.69 -0.55
CA ARG A 17 -6.88 -17.06 -0.13
C ARG A 17 -7.45 -16.17 0.98
N THR A 18 -7.19 -14.88 0.88
CA THR A 18 -7.69 -13.92 1.83
C THR A 18 -7.68 -12.51 1.23
N LYS A 19 -8.63 -11.69 1.64
CA LYS A 19 -8.68 -10.26 1.29
C LYS A 19 -8.06 -9.41 2.38
N ASN A 20 -7.62 -10.01 3.48
CA ASN A 20 -7.05 -9.28 4.61
C ASN A 20 -5.56 -9.01 4.31
N PRO A 21 -5.17 -7.73 4.13
CA PRO A 21 -3.79 -7.45 3.76
C PRO A 21 -2.76 -7.90 4.79
N PHE A 22 -3.13 -7.90 6.07
CA PHE A 22 -2.23 -8.40 7.11
C PHE A 22 -1.97 -9.89 6.97
N LYS A 23 -3.02 -10.64 6.67
CA LYS A 23 -2.89 -12.09 6.45
C LYS A 23 -2.14 -12.40 5.17
N ILE A 24 -2.33 -11.59 4.14
CA ILE A 24 -1.54 -11.75 2.90
C ILE A 24 -0.06 -11.62 3.21
N CYS A 25 0.32 -10.59 3.96
CA CYS A 25 1.72 -10.40 4.34
C CYS A 25 2.25 -11.57 5.15
N GLU A 26 1.48 -12.03 6.14
CA GLU A 26 1.87 -13.16 6.97
C GLU A 26 2.14 -14.40 6.12
N ARG A 27 1.22 -14.71 5.21
CA ARG A 27 1.33 -15.90 4.36
C ARG A 27 2.43 -15.75 3.30
N ALA A 28 2.73 -14.53 2.92
CA ALA A 28 3.80 -14.24 1.97
C ALA A 28 5.18 -14.15 2.61
N GLY A 29 5.26 -14.27 3.94
CA GLY A 29 6.53 -14.18 4.64
C GLY A 29 7.03 -12.76 4.83
N ILE A 30 6.13 -11.78 4.76
CA ILE A 30 6.47 -10.38 4.97
C ILE A 30 6.14 -10.02 6.41
N GLU A 31 7.13 -9.57 7.15
CA GLU A 31 6.93 -9.18 8.54
C GLU A 31 6.48 -7.73 8.64
N ILE A 32 5.50 -7.47 9.51
CA ILE A 32 4.99 -6.12 9.75
C ILE A 32 5.37 -5.71 11.15
N ILE A 33 5.99 -4.54 11.28
CA ILE A 33 6.44 -4.00 12.55
C ILE A 33 5.84 -2.62 12.74
N PHE A 34 5.29 -2.37 13.93
CA PHE A 34 4.71 -1.08 14.27
C PHE A 34 5.67 -0.32 15.18
N ARG A 35 5.95 0.94 14.84
CA ARG A 35 6.83 1.82 15.62
C ARG A 35 6.33 3.24 15.53
N ASP A 36 6.65 4.05 16.52
CA ASP A 36 6.42 5.48 16.44
C ASP A 36 7.49 6.05 15.50
N LEU A 37 7.06 6.51 14.34
CA LEU A 37 7.96 7.01 13.29
C LEU A 37 7.91 8.53 13.14
N GLY A 38 7.29 9.23 14.08
CA GLY A 38 7.14 10.67 13.98
C GLY A 38 6.28 11.04 12.78
N GLU A 39 6.85 11.79 11.84
CA GLU A 39 6.12 12.25 10.65
C GLU A 39 6.11 11.25 9.50
N ILE A 40 6.89 10.20 9.61
CA ILE A 40 6.95 9.17 8.57
C ILE A 40 5.82 8.18 8.78
N LYS A 41 5.08 7.88 7.72
CA LYS A 41 3.94 6.96 7.81
C LYS A 41 4.37 5.50 7.79
N GLY A 42 5.38 5.16 7.00
CA GLY A 42 5.89 3.81 6.93
C GLY A 42 6.93 3.65 5.85
N PHE A 43 7.53 2.47 5.80
CA PHE A 43 8.50 2.16 4.77
C PHE A 43 8.70 0.65 4.65
N HIS A 44 9.28 0.25 3.54
CA HIS A 44 9.55 -1.13 3.21
C HIS A 44 11.05 -1.34 3.11
N VAL A 45 11.54 -2.40 3.77
CA VAL A 45 12.94 -2.79 3.71
C VAL A 45 13.03 -4.21 3.21
N ARG A 46 13.92 -4.44 2.28
CA ARG A 46 14.19 -5.78 1.79
C ARG A 46 15.67 -6.07 1.90
N ASN A 47 16.00 -7.12 2.63
CA ASN A 47 17.39 -7.48 2.89
C ASN A 47 17.52 -8.99 2.86
N ALA A 48 18.44 -9.48 2.05
CA ALA A 48 18.73 -10.92 1.93
C ALA A 48 17.46 -11.74 1.63
N GLY A 49 16.56 -11.20 0.80
CA GLY A 49 15.34 -11.87 0.41
C GLY A 49 14.21 -11.79 1.42
N VAL A 50 14.45 -11.14 2.57
CA VAL A 50 13.42 -10.96 3.59
C VAL A 50 12.84 -9.54 3.48
N SER A 51 11.51 -9.46 3.44
CA SER A 51 10.80 -8.17 3.38
C SER A 51 10.23 -7.82 4.74
N LEU A 52 10.42 -6.55 5.13
CA LEU A 52 9.84 -5.98 6.34
C LEU A 52 9.07 -4.74 5.95
N ILE A 53 7.88 -4.58 6.51
CA ILE A 53 7.11 -3.35 6.36
C ILE A 53 6.98 -2.75 7.76
N ILE A 54 7.46 -1.52 7.91
CA ILE A 54 7.40 -0.82 9.18
C ILE A 54 6.35 0.28 9.06
N ILE A 55 5.40 0.30 9.98
CA ILE A 55 4.25 1.21 9.92
C ILE A 55 4.21 2.04 11.20
N ASN A 56 3.93 3.32 11.04
CA ASN A 56 3.80 4.23 12.17
C ASN A 56 2.59 3.83 13.01
N SER A 57 2.86 3.49 14.26
CA SER A 57 1.84 3.01 15.20
C SER A 57 0.83 4.07 15.60
N LYS A 58 1.09 5.34 15.28
CA LYS A 58 0.20 6.46 15.64
C LYS A 58 -0.87 6.73 14.61
N LEU A 59 -0.85 6.05 13.47
CA LEU A 59 -1.83 6.26 12.41
C LEU A 59 -3.18 5.64 12.79
N SER A 60 -4.24 6.16 12.15
CA SER A 60 -5.58 5.56 12.26
C SER A 60 -5.59 4.17 11.62
N GLU A 61 -6.60 3.38 11.95
CA GLU A 61 -6.72 2.03 11.38
C GLU A 61 -6.75 2.04 9.85
N LEU A 62 -7.53 2.93 9.27
CA LEU A 62 -7.60 3.00 7.80
C LEU A 62 -6.28 3.46 7.21
N MET A 63 -5.62 4.44 7.82
CA MET A 63 -4.35 4.91 7.31
C MET A 63 -3.27 3.81 7.41
N ILE A 64 -3.32 2.99 8.45
CA ILE A 64 -2.43 1.82 8.54
C ILE A 64 -2.63 0.88 7.36
N ILE A 65 -3.89 0.62 6.99
CA ILE A 65 -4.20 -0.24 5.84
C ILE A 65 -3.68 0.39 4.55
N ILE A 66 -3.89 1.69 4.39
CA ILE A 66 -3.41 2.42 3.20
C ILE A 66 -1.89 2.31 3.06
N VAL A 67 -1.17 2.55 4.15
CA VAL A 67 0.30 2.45 4.15
C VAL A 67 0.74 1.02 3.86
N LEU A 68 0.10 0.06 4.52
CA LEU A 68 0.43 -1.35 4.32
C LEU A 68 0.26 -1.76 2.86
N LEU A 69 -0.86 -1.38 2.25
CA LEU A 69 -1.13 -1.74 0.85
C LEU A 69 -0.18 -1.06 -0.12
N HIS A 70 0.23 0.17 0.19
CA HIS A 70 1.22 0.86 -0.63
C HIS A 70 2.57 0.11 -0.61
N GLU A 71 3.04 -0.23 0.59
CA GLU A 71 4.31 -0.94 0.71
C GLU A 71 4.23 -2.37 0.18
N LEU A 72 3.09 -3.02 0.37
CA LEU A 72 2.85 -4.33 -0.22
C LEU A 72 2.88 -4.25 -1.74
N GLY A 73 2.35 -3.16 -2.30
CA GLY A 73 2.41 -2.93 -3.73
C GLY A 73 3.84 -2.92 -4.26
N HIS A 74 4.74 -2.22 -3.57
CA HIS A 74 6.14 -2.23 -3.95
C HIS A 74 6.73 -3.64 -3.91
N ALA A 75 6.39 -4.42 -2.89
CA ALA A 75 6.90 -5.78 -2.75
C ALA A 75 6.36 -6.71 -3.83
N VAL A 76 5.05 -6.65 -4.09
CA VAL A 76 4.39 -7.51 -5.09
C VAL A 76 4.87 -7.20 -6.50
N LEU A 77 5.03 -5.92 -6.81
CA LEU A 77 5.47 -5.48 -8.13
C LEU A 77 6.99 -5.60 -8.29
N LYS A 78 7.67 -6.04 -7.25
CA LYS A 78 9.13 -6.26 -7.24
C LYS A 78 9.92 -5.01 -7.61
N HIS A 79 9.47 -3.88 -7.09
CA HIS A 79 10.18 -2.63 -7.29
C HIS A 79 11.57 -2.69 -6.63
N PRO A 80 12.59 -2.10 -7.26
CA PRO A 80 13.92 -2.10 -6.66
C PRO A 80 13.91 -1.42 -5.30
N ASN A 81 14.60 -2.03 -4.35
CA ASN A 81 14.73 -1.46 -3.01
C ASN A 81 16.14 -0.88 -2.85
N LYS A 82 16.46 0.12 -3.67
CA LYS A 82 17.76 0.78 -3.62
C LYS A 82 17.90 1.63 -2.38
N ASP A 83 16.82 2.31 -2.04
CA ASP A 83 16.74 3.16 -0.87
C ASP A 83 15.48 2.81 -0.10
N ILE A 84 15.45 3.18 1.16
CA ILE A 84 14.24 3.02 1.95
C ILE A 84 13.19 3.98 1.38
N SER A 85 12.04 3.42 1.03
CA SER A 85 10.94 4.21 0.51
C SER A 85 10.11 4.74 1.67
N PHE A 86 10.18 6.04 1.91
CA PHE A 86 9.47 6.67 3.01
C PHE A 86 8.15 7.24 2.53
N MET A 87 7.08 6.94 3.28
CA MET A 87 5.79 7.59 3.08
C MET A 87 5.67 8.72 4.06
N LYS A 88 5.64 9.94 3.53
CA LYS A 88 5.48 11.15 4.31
C LYS A 88 4.14 11.79 4.01
N ASP A 89 3.87 12.93 4.60
CA ASP A 89 2.59 13.62 4.43
C ASP A 89 2.26 13.93 2.98
N ASN A 90 3.27 14.12 2.14
CA ASN A 90 3.08 14.44 0.74
C ASN A 90 3.38 13.27 -0.20
N PHE A 91 3.25 12.03 0.28
CA PHE A 91 3.64 10.89 -0.54
C PHE A 91 2.87 10.76 -1.86
N PHE A 92 1.72 11.40 -1.97
CA PHE A 92 0.98 11.46 -3.23
C PHE A 92 1.44 12.59 -4.14
N GLY A 93 2.38 13.42 -3.70
CA GLY A 93 2.80 14.61 -4.43
C GLY A 93 3.80 14.35 -5.54
N PHE A 94 4.38 13.18 -5.61
CA PHE A 94 5.39 12.85 -6.60
C PHE A 94 4.91 11.82 -7.58
N SER A 95 5.28 12.06 -8.83
CA SER A 95 4.87 11.20 -9.93
C SER A 95 6.05 10.46 -10.51
N ASN A 96 6.75 9.66 -9.73
CA ASN A 96 7.61 8.72 -10.40
C ASN A 96 6.81 7.44 -10.67
N GLN A 97 7.26 6.71 -11.66
CA GLN A 97 6.53 5.55 -12.14
C GLN A 97 6.31 4.50 -11.06
N LEU A 98 7.32 4.23 -10.24
CA LEU A 98 7.23 3.18 -9.23
C LEU A 98 6.23 3.54 -8.14
N GLU A 99 6.21 4.82 -7.73
CA GLU A 99 5.25 5.27 -6.72
C GLU A 99 3.83 5.25 -7.28
N ASN A 100 3.66 5.65 -8.53
CA ASN A 100 2.35 5.58 -9.18
C ASN A 100 1.85 4.15 -9.28
N GLU A 101 2.73 3.21 -9.62
CA GLU A 101 2.36 1.80 -9.69
C GLU A 101 1.93 1.26 -8.33
N ALA A 102 2.68 1.58 -7.28
CA ALA A 102 2.32 1.16 -5.94
C ALA A 102 0.97 1.74 -5.52
N ASN A 103 0.72 2.99 -5.87
CA ASN A 103 -0.55 3.65 -5.56
C ASN A 103 -1.71 3.10 -6.39
N LEU A 104 -1.48 2.70 -7.63
CA LEU A 104 -2.51 2.06 -8.45
C LEU A 104 -2.86 0.68 -7.91
N PHE A 105 -1.86 -0.07 -7.45
CA PHE A 105 -2.09 -1.34 -6.77
C PHE A 105 -2.93 -1.11 -5.50
N LEU A 106 -2.51 -0.14 -4.70
CA LEU A 106 -3.24 0.23 -3.48
C LEU A 106 -4.69 0.60 -3.78
N ALA A 107 -4.91 1.47 -4.77
CA ALA A 107 -6.26 1.92 -5.11
C ALA A 107 -7.15 0.76 -5.55
N GLU A 108 -6.62 -0.13 -6.37
CA GLU A 108 -7.38 -1.28 -6.83
C GLU A 108 -7.78 -2.18 -5.66
N PHE A 109 -6.86 -2.46 -4.76
CA PHE A 109 -7.13 -3.31 -3.61
C PHE A 109 -8.11 -2.63 -2.65
N LEU A 110 -7.83 -1.38 -2.33
CA LEU A 110 -8.58 -0.64 -1.32
C LEU A 110 -10.05 -0.46 -1.71
N PHE A 111 -10.30 0.01 -2.93
CA PHE A 111 -11.66 0.33 -3.35
C PHE A 111 -12.51 -0.89 -3.67
N ASN A 112 -11.89 -2.02 -3.97
CA ASN A 112 -12.64 -3.21 -4.37
C ASN A 112 -12.71 -4.31 -3.29
N TYR A 113 -11.79 -4.31 -2.34
CA TYR A 113 -11.71 -5.43 -1.40
C TYR A 113 -11.70 -5.03 0.07
N VAL A 114 -11.48 -3.76 0.40
CA VAL A 114 -11.48 -3.29 1.78
C VAL A 114 -12.85 -2.68 2.09
N PRO A 115 -13.53 -3.11 3.17
CA PRO A 115 -14.83 -2.54 3.54
C PRO A 115 -14.65 -1.17 4.19
N LEU A 116 -14.54 -0.13 3.35
CA LEU A 116 -14.26 1.23 3.80
C LEU A 116 -15.31 1.75 4.78
N GLU A 117 -16.56 1.28 4.67
CA GLU A 117 -17.63 1.68 5.53
C GLU A 117 -17.42 1.26 7.00
N ASP A 118 -16.51 0.34 7.23
CA ASP A 118 -16.21 -0.13 8.58
C ASP A 118 -15.17 0.71 9.30
N TYR A 119 -14.61 1.73 8.63
CA TYR A 119 -13.50 2.49 9.18
C TYR A 119 -13.85 3.95 9.35
N PHE A 120 -13.25 4.57 10.38
CA PHE A 120 -13.33 6.01 10.55
C PHE A 120 -12.56 6.71 9.42
N VAL A 121 -13.19 7.68 8.77
CA VAL A 121 -12.58 8.47 7.71
C VAL A 121 -12.54 9.93 8.15
N GLY A 122 -11.35 10.37 8.59
CA GLY A 122 -11.11 11.76 8.92
C GLY A 122 -10.62 12.53 7.70
N LYS A 123 -10.17 13.75 7.91
CA LYS A 123 -9.71 14.61 6.82
C LYS A 123 -8.52 14.04 6.08
N GLU A 124 -7.57 13.47 6.82
CA GLU A 124 -6.37 12.89 6.23
C GLU A 124 -6.72 11.69 5.36
N GLU A 125 -7.58 10.81 5.87
CA GLU A 125 -8.01 9.63 5.13
C GLU A 125 -8.80 10.03 3.88
N GLU A 126 -9.71 11.01 4.02
CA GLU A 126 -10.48 11.48 2.89
C GLU A 126 -9.58 12.03 1.79
N LYS A 127 -8.59 12.81 2.17
CA LYS A 127 -7.62 13.35 1.21
C LYS A 127 -6.88 12.24 0.47
N ALA A 128 -6.45 11.21 1.19
CA ALA A 128 -5.77 10.08 0.59
C ALA A 128 -6.69 9.33 -0.38
N LEU A 129 -7.94 9.08 0.04
CA LEU A 129 -8.92 8.37 -0.80
C LEU A 129 -9.21 9.15 -2.08
N MET A 130 -9.37 10.46 -1.97
CA MET A 130 -9.62 11.30 -3.14
C MET A 130 -8.46 11.29 -4.13
N ARG A 131 -7.24 11.34 -3.62
CA ARG A 131 -6.05 11.29 -4.47
C ARG A 131 -5.91 9.95 -5.18
N LEU A 132 -6.20 8.86 -4.46
CA LEU A 132 -6.16 7.52 -5.04
C LEU A 132 -7.25 7.34 -6.10
N ALA A 133 -8.45 7.85 -5.84
CA ALA A 133 -9.53 7.78 -6.81
C ALA A 133 -9.17 8.55 -8.09
N GLU A 134 -8.57 9.73 -7.95
CA GLU A 134 -8.13 10.51 -9.08
C GLU A 134 -7.07 9.78 -9.90
N LEU A 135 -6.09 9.21 -9.22
CA LEU A 135 -5.02 8.46 -9.89
C LEU A 135 -5.59 7.28 -10.67
N LYS A 136 -6.50 6.54 -10.05
CA LYS A 136 -7.14 5.39 -10.69
C LYS A 136 -7.94 5.83 -11.92
N SER A 137 -8.64 6.94 -11.83
CA SER A 137 -9.39 7.49 -12.94
C SER A 137 -8.50 7.82 -14.13
N ARG A 138 -7.30 8.36 -13.86
CA ARG A 138 -6.38 8.78 -14.93
C ARG A 138 -5.63 7.61 -15.55
N PHE A 139 -5.18 6.66 -14.76
CA PHE A 139 -4.22 5.66 -15.20
C PHE A 139 -4.65 4.22 -15.00
N GLY A 140 -5.75 3.99 -14.29
CA GLY A 140 -6.19 2.65 -13.92
C GLY A 140 -7.03 1.92 -14.94
N LYS A 141 -7.17 2.48 -16.12
CA LYS A 141 -8.00 1.87 -17.18
C LYS A 141 -7.22 0.84 -18.00
#